data_d7355234ef99d6cedcb6633dc1cc96b7
#
_entry.id   d7355234ef99d6cedcb6633dc1cc96b7
#
_cell.length_a   1.000
_cell.length_b   1.000
_cell.length_c   1.000
_cell.angle_alpha   90.00
_cell.angle_beta   90.00
_cell.angle_gamma   90.00
#
_symmetry.space_group_name_H-M   'P 1'
#
loop_
_entity.id
_entity.type
_entity.pdbx_description
1 polymer ?
#
loop_
_entity_poly.entity_id
_entity_poly.type
_entity_poly.pdbx_seq_one_letter_code
_entity_poly.pdbx_strand_id
1 'polypeptide(L)'
;MTRREILLAGLAGWLGHRRLRADQAPQPSQINFDVPSGACDCHTHIFGDPRKFPFFAGRVYTPPPALPEEMATLHRALHIQRVVIVTPSVYGTDNSATLYGMKARGRDARGVAVIDEKTPEHELDSMDRAGVRGVRLNLTTSGIADPKTGRDRFAAAVERVQRRGWHVQMNTNPAMIAAIKDLAASSPVPVVFDHFGGARADGGPSQPGFADLVELVRSGRAYVKLSGAYRALSAPSQAPDVLLLAQTLIAANPDRILWGTDWPHPDSAPWPGRKP
;
A
#
# COMPACT_ATOMS: atom_id res chain seq x y z
N MET A 1 -62.77 -3.16 24.92
CA MET A 1 -61.38 -3.62 24.67
C MET A 1 -60.93 -4.44 25.88
N THR A 2 -60.75 -5.73 25.71
CA THR A 2 -60.30 -6.64 26.76
C THR A 2 -58.77 -6.66 26.86
N ARG A 3 -58.26 -7.00 28.05
CA ARG A 3 -56.77 -7.13 28.27
C ARG A 3 -56.06 -8.02 27.24
N ARG A 4 -56.80 -8.89 26.56
CA ARG A 4 -56.30 -9.79 25.51
C ARG A 4 -56.04 -9.08 24.19
N GLU A 5 -56.83 -8.05 23.87
CA GLU A 5 -56.71 -7.25 22.63
C GLU A 5 -55.52 -6.28 22.72
N ILE A 6 -55.16 -5.80 23.92
CA ILE A 6 -54.00 -4.93 24.16
C ILE A 6 -52.69 -5.73 24.05
N LEU A 7 -52.67 -7.01 24.45
CA LEU A 7 -51.48 -7.87 24.33
C LEU A 7 -51.19 -8.32 22.89
N LEU A 8 -52.21 -8.45 22.05
CA LEU A 8 -52.05 -8.79 20.62
C LEU A 8 -51.61 -7.60 19.77
N ALA A 9 -51.99 -6.38 20.13
CA ALA A 9 -51.52 -5.16 19.47
C ALA A 9 -50.05 -4.82 19.81
N GLY A 10 -49.57 -5.24 21.00
CA GLY A 10 -48.15 -5.05 21.40
C GLY A 10 -47.17 -6.00 20.75
N LEU A 11 -47.61 -7.18 20.29
CA LEU A 11 -46.72 -8.18 19.65
C LEU A 11 -46.58 -7.99 18.15
N ALA A 12 -47.52 -7.31 17.49
CA ALA A 12 -47.42 -6.98 16.06
C ALA A 12 -46.47 -5.83 15.76
N GLY A 13 -46.12 -5.00 16.75
CA GLY A 13 -45.19 -3.87 16.61
C GLY A 13 -43.71 -4.24 16.77
N TRP A 14 -43.38 -5.46 17.21
CA TRP A 14 -42.01 -5.85 17.54
C TRP A 14 -41.35 -6.80 16.53
N LEU A 15 -42.05 -7.16 15.46
CA LEU A 15 -41.52 -7.95 14.33
C LEU A 15 -41.24 -7.11 13.08
N GLY A 16 -41.25 -5.80 13.20
CA GLY A 16 -40.56 -4.93 12.28
C GLY A 16 -39.04 -5.18 12.43
N HIS A 17 -38.58 -6.30 11.88
CA HIS A 17 -37.17 -6.44 11.55
C HIS A 17 -36.84 -5.22 10.71
N ARG A 18 -36.26 -4.19 11.31
CA ARG A 18 -35.30 -3.32 10.61
C ARG A 18 -34.29 -4.30 10.03
N ARG A 19 -34.52 -4.77 8.80
CA ARG A 19 -33.42 -5.06 7.91
C ARG A 19 -32.64 -3.76 7.95
N LEU A 20 -31.59 -3.73 8.77
CA LEU A 20 -30.47 -2.85 8.54
C LEU A 20 -30.18 -3.13 7.07
N ARG A 21 -30.59 -2.21 6.19
CA ARG A 21 -30.06 -2.17 4.85
C ARG A 21 -28.58 -2.30 5.10
N ALA A 22 -27.96 -3.34 4.57
CA ALA A 22 -26.52 -3.34 4.39
C ALA A 22 -26.28 -2.00 3.71
N ASP A 23 -25.82 -1.04 4.50
CA ASP A 23 -25.60 0.32 4.01
C ASP A 23 -24.72 0.13 2.80
N GLN A 24 -25.20 0.63 1.68
CA GLN A 24 -24.56 0.58 0.40
C GLN A 24 -23.12 1.03 0.68
N ALA A 25 -22.18 0.13 0.47
CA ALA A 25 -20.76 0.51 0.45
C ALA A 25 -20.68 1.80 -0.38
N PRO A 26 -20.06 2.87 0.12
CA PRO A 26 -20.06 4.14 -0.57
C PRO A 26 -19.73 3.88 -2.03
N GLN A 27 -20.66 4.24 -2.92
CA GLN A 27 -20.44 4.07 -4.35
C GLN A 27 -19.18 4.85 -4.70
N PRO A 28 -18.22 4.27 -5.42
CA PRO A 28 -17.04 5.00 -5.83
C PRO A 28 -17.47 6.28 -6.52
N SER A 29 -16.96 7.43 -6.10
CA SER A 29 -17.23 8.70 -6.78
C SER A 29 -16.88 8.54 -8.24
N GLN A 30 -17.78 8.98 -9.13
CA GLN A 30 -17.45 8.98 -10.56
C GLN A 30 -16.24 9.88 -10.78
N ILE A 31 -15.21 9.33 -11.44
CA ILE A 31 -14.07 10.13 -11.87
C ILE A 31 -14.53 11.09 -12.96
N ASN A 32 -14.05 12.33 -12.90
CA ASN A 32 -14.41 13.42 -13.81
C ASN A 32 -13.29 13.79 -14.79
N PHE A 33 -12.37 12.86 -15.05
CA PHE A 33 -11.26 13.00 -15.97
C PHE A 33 -11.03 11.68 -16.72
N ASP A 34 -10.36 11.76 -17.87
CA ASP A 34 -10.02 10.58 -18.67
C ASP A 34 -8.85 9.82 -18.05
N VAL A 35 -9.03 8.52 -17.84
CA VAL A 35 -7.97 7.61 -17.39
C VAL A 35 -7.35 6.97 -18.63
N PRO A 36 -6.02 7.11 -18.83
CA PRO A 36 -5.35 6.54 -19.98
C PRO A 36 -5.51 5.02 -20.07
N SER A 37 -5.62 4.49 -21.28
CA SER A 37 -5.60 3.04 -21.50
C SER A 37 -4.30 2.44 -20.93
N GLY A 38 -4.42 1.31 -20.25
CA GLY A 38 -3.29 0.67 -19.59
C GLY A 38 -2.88 1.32 -18.27
N ALA A 39 -3.67 2.23 -17.70
CA ALA A 39 -3.42 2.79 -16.38
C ALA A 39 -3.23 1.70 -15.33
N CYS A 40 -2.28 1.92 -14.43
CA CYS A 40 -1.87 0.95 -13.41
C CYS A 40 -2.03 1.52 -12.00
N ASP A 41 -2.72 0.78 -11.14
CA ASP A 41 -2.59 1.00 -9.69
C ASP A 41 -1.31 0.33 -9.21
N CYS A 42 -0.32 1.13 -8.84
CA CYS A 42 1.01 0.65 -8.48
C CYS A 42 1.16 0.27 -7.00
N HIS A 43 0.09 0.34 -6.20
CA HIS A 43 0.16 -0.04 -4.79
C HIS A 43 -1.20 -0.49 -4.24
N THR A 44 -1.34 -1.80 -4.11
CA THR A 44 -2.52 -2.45 -3.50
C THR A 44 -2.07 -3.61 -2.62
N HIS A 45 -2.97 -4.08 -1.77
CA HIS A 45 -2.77 -5.26 -0.92
C HIS A 45 -3.95 -6.22 -1.03
N ILE A 46 -3.70 -7.51 -0.78
CA ILE A 46 -4.74 -8.52 -0.58
C ILE A 46 -4.67 -9.00 0.86
N PHE A 47 -5.81 -9.03 1.53
CA PHE A 47 -5.98 -9.66 2.84
C PHE A 47 -6.98 -10.80 2.68
N GLY A 48 -6.46 -12.03 2.55
CA GLY A 48 -7.25 -13.22 2.35
C GLY A 48 -7.91 -13.74 3.63
N ASP A 49 -8.65 -14.84 3.52
CA ASP A 49 -9.19 -15.55 4.68
C ASP A 49 -8.04 -16.00 5.59
N PRO A 50 -8.00 -15.59 6.88
CA PRO A 50 -6.91 -15.94 7.78
C PRO A 50 -6.71 -17.45 8.03
N ARG A 51 -7.73 -18.27 7.71
CA ARG A 51 -7.60 -19.74 7.78
C ARG A 51 -6.76 -20.30 6.62
N LYS A 52 -6.68 -19.58 5.50
CA LYS A 52 -5.89 -19.95 4.31
C LYS A 52 -4.58 -19.18 4.22
N PHE A 53 -4.61 -17.94 4.70
CA PHE A 53 -3.49 -17.01 4.68
C PHE A 53 -3.29 -16.48 6.11
N PRO A 54 -2.62 -17.26 6.98
CA PRO A 54 -2.45 -16.88 8.38
C PRO A 54 -1.56 -15.64 8.50
N PHE A 55 -1.94 -14.74 9.38
CA PHE A 55 -1.15 -13.55 9.66
C PHE A 55 0.12 -13.90 10.45
N PHE A 56 1.20 -13.18 10.16
CA PHE A 56 2.44 -13.23 10.92
C PHE A 56 2.21 -12.86 12.40
N ALA A 57 2.80 -13.63 13.31
CA ALA A 57 2.61 -13.43 14.75
C ALA A 57 3.10 -12.05 15.21
N GLY A 58 4.20 -11.54 14.64
CA GLY A 58 4.80 -10.23 14.96
C GLY A 58 4.19 -9.04 14.23
N ARG A 59 2.99 -9.18 13.66
CA ARG A 59 2.30 -8.05 12.99
C ARG A 59 1.90 -6.96 13.98
N VAL A 60 1.90 -5.72 13.53
CA VAL A 60 1.53 -4.55 14.34
C VAL A 60 0.06 -4.14 14.20
N TYR A 61 -0.67 -4.71 13.23
CA TYR A 61 -2.10 -4.53 13.05
C TYR A 61 -2.74 -5.79 12.45
N THR A 62 -4.07 -5.89 12.55
CA THR A 62 -4.84 -6.99 11.96
C THR A 62 -5.96 -6.40 11.10
N PRO A 63 -5.82 -6.46 9.77
CA PRO A 63 -6.81 -5.91 8.85
C PRO A 63 -8.01 -6.85 8.70
N PRO A 64 -9.20 -6.34 8.31
CA PRO A 64 -10.26 -7.17 7.81
C PRO A 64 -9.87 -7.80 6.45
N PRO A 65 -10.53 -8.88 6.04
CA PRO A 65 -10.37 -9.43 4.70
C PRO A 65 -10.62 -8.37 3.62
N ALA A 66 -9.83 -8.44 2.56
CA ALA A 66 -9.97 -7.58 1.38
C ALA A 66 -9.55 -8.41 0.15
N LEU A 67 -10.54 -8.82 -0.63
CA LEU A 67 -10.41 -9.87 -1.63
C LEU A 67 -10.17 -9.32 -3.05
N PRO A 68 -9.59 -10.12 -3.96
CA PRO A 68 -9.32 -9.67 -5.33
C PRO A 68 -10.55 -9.18 -6.09
N GLU A 69 -11.75 -9.72 -5.81
CA GLU A 69 -13.01 -9.35 -6.44
C GLU A 69 -13.45 -7.93 -6.04
N GLU A 70 -13.23 -7.55 -4.79
CA GLU A 70 -13.51 -6.21 -4.26
C GLU A 70 -12.54 -5.19 -4.89
N MET A 71 -11.25 -5.51 -4.94
CA MET A 71 -10.24 -4.70 -5.64
C MET A 71 -10.59 -4.53 -7.13
N ALA A 72 -11.02 -5.60 -7.80
CA ALA A 72 -11.42 -5.54 -9.20
C ALA A 72 -12.66 -4.65 -9.40
N THR A 73 -13.57 -4.59 -8.44
CA THR A 73 -14.73 -3.70 -8.48
C THR A 73 -14.30 -2.23 -8.39
N LEU A 74 -13.38 -1.89 -7.49
CA LEU A 74 -12.81 -0.56 -7.41
C LEU A 74 -12.09 -0.18 -8.72
N HIS A 75 -11.25 -1.09 -9.24
CA HIS A 75 -10.49 -0.81 -10.46
C HIS A 75 -11.39 -0.59 -11.67
N ARG A 76 -12.51 -1.31 -11.79
CA ARG A 76 -13.50 -1.03 -12.85
C ARG A 76 -14.09 0.36 -12.72
N ALA A 77 -14.46 0.77 -11.50
CA ALA A 77 -15.02 2.11 -11.25
C ALA A 77 -14.00 3.24 -11.54
N LEU A 78 -12.71 2.97 -11.36
CA LEU A 78 -11.60 3.89 -11.62
C LEU A 78 -11.01 3.75 -13.04
N HIS A 79 -11.54 2.88 -13.88
CA HIS A 79 -11.02 2.55 -15.23
C HIS A 79 -9.55 2.08 -15.22
N ILE A 80 -9.11 1.45 -14.14
CA ILE A 80 -7.75 0.92 -13.97
C ILE A 80 -7.67 -0.50 -14.56
N GLN A 81 -6.70 -0.72 -15.44
CA GLN A 81 -6.53 -1.99 -16.13
C GLN A 81 -5.46 -2.88 -15.48
N ARG A 82 -4.36 -2.29 -15.05
CA ARG A 82 -3.21 -3.02 -14.50
C ARG A 82 -3.05 -2.76 -13.01
N VAL A 83 -2.38 -3.69 -12.32
CA VAL A 83 -2.18 -3.58 -10.87
C VAL A 83 -0.83 -4.13 -10.44
N VAL A 84 -0.24 -3.49 -9.43
CA VAL A 84 0.87 -4.05 -8.65
C VAL A 84 0.36 -4.38 -7.24
N ILE A 85 0.37 -5.66 -6.91
CA ILE A 85 -0.03 -6.16 -5.59
C ILE A 85 1.23 -6.32 -4.74
N VAL A 86 1.24 -5.63 -3.61
CA VAL A 86 2.39 -5.57 -2.69
C VAL A 86 2.09 -6.42 -1.46
N THR A 87 3.01 -7.29 -1.06
CA THR A 87 2.86 -8.05 0.18
C THR A 87 2.86 -7.12 1.38
N PRO A 88 1.75 -7.07 2.15
CA PRO A 88 1.67 -6.22 3.34
C PRO A 88 2.45 -6.84 4.51
N SER A 89 2.93 -6.02 5.43
CA SER A 89 3.76 -6.43 6.57
C SER A 89 3.10 -7.45 7.50
N VAL A 90 1.77 -7.53 7.51
CA VAL A 90 1.01 -8.47 8.35
C VAL A 90 1.22 -9.94 7.98
N TYR A 91 1.80 -10.24 6.82
CA TYR A 91 2.15 -11.60 6.41
C TYR A 91 3.65 -11.93 6.61
N GLY A 92 4.45 -10.98 7.11
CA GLY A 92 5.90 -11.21 7.19
C GLY A 92 6.50 -11.51 5.83
N THR A 93 7.11 -12.70 5.69
CA THR A 93 7.69 -13.19 4.42
C THR A 93 6.78 -14.17 3.67
N ASP A 94 5.56 -14.41 4.13
CA ASP A 94 4.57 -15.21 3.40
C ASP A 94 3.93 -14.37 2.29
N ASN A 95 4.24 -14.70 1.04
CA ASN A 95 3.75 -14.01 -0.13
C ASN A 95 2.49 -14.68 -0.74
N SER A 96 1.93 -15.69 -0.11
CA SER A 96 0.85 -16.51 -0.66
C SER A 96 -0.42 -15.72 -0.98
N ALA A 97 -0.82 -14.77 -0.11
CA ALA A 97 -1.98 -13.90 -0.36
C ALA A 97 -1.74 -12.96 -1.56
N THR A 98 -0.52 -12.44 -1.71
CA THR A 98 -0.13 -11.62 -2.87
C THR A 98 -0.20 -12.43 -4.16
N LEU A 99 0.38 -13.63 -4.18
CA LEU A 99 0.35 -14.53 -5.33
C LEU A 99 -1.08 -14.96 -5.69
N TYR A 100 -1.93 -15.19 -4.68
CA TYR A 100 -3.35 -15.46 -4.89
C TYR A 100 -4.05 -14.29 -5.60
N GLY A 101 -3.83 -13.06 -5.15
CA GLY A 101 -4.36 -11.87 -5.80
C GLY A 101 -3.85 -11.68 -7.23
N MET A 102 -2.55 -11.91 -7.46
CA MET A 102 -1.97 -11.87 -8.80
C MET A 102 -2.60 -12.91 -9.74
N LYS A 103 -2.78 -14.14 -9.27
CA LYS A 103 -3.45 -15.20 -10.03
C LYS A 103 -4.88 -14.82 -10.41
N ALA A 104 -5.64 -14.24 -9.50
CA ALA A 104 -7.01 -13.79 -9.75
C ALA A 104 -7.09 -12.67 -10.80
N ARG A 105 -6.10 -11.76 -10.84
CA ARG A 105 -6.03 -10.66 -11.83
C ARG A 105 -5.39 -11.08 -13.16
N GLY A 106 -4.67 -12.20 -13.19
CA GLY A 106 -4.03 -12.73 -14.37
C GLY A 106 -2.88 -11.89 -14.92
N ARG A 107 -2.76 -11.80 -16.24
CA ARG A 107 -1.62 -11.15 -16.94
C ARG A 107 -1.46 -9.65 -16.62
N ASP A 108 -2.49 -9.00 -16.16
CA ASP A 108 -2.51 -7.56 -15.86
C ASP A 108 -2.01 -7.23 -14.45
N ALA A 109 -1.57 -8.25 -13.70
CA ALA A 109 -0.98 -8.09 -12.38
C ALA A 109 0.53 -8.31 -12.38
N ARG A 110 1.21 -7.58 -11.47
CA ARG A 110 2.58 -7.85 -11.02
C ARG A 110 2.60 -7.83 -9.52
N GLY A 111 3.64 -8.44 -8.92
CA GLY A 111 3.80 -8.53 -7.48
C GLY A 111 5.07 -7.86 -6.98
N VAL A 112 5.00 -7.44 -5.72
CA VAL A 112 6.16 -7.06 -4.92
C VAL A 112 6.13 -7.91 -3.66
N ALA A 113 7.16 -8.75 -3.49
CA ALA A 113 7.27 -9.73 -2.41
C ALA A 113 7.96 -9.12 -1.18
N VAL A 114 7.80 -9.75 -0.03
CA VAL A 114 8.68 -9.59 1.13
C VAL A 114 9.50 -10.85 1.26
N ILE A 115 10.81 -10.72 1.35
CA ILE A 115 11.75 -11.83 1.50
C ILE A 115 12.71 -11.58 2.66
N ASP A 116 13.36 -12.63 3.11
CA ASP A 116 14.46 -12.59 4.05
C ASP A 116 15.69 -13.37 3.53
N GLU A 117 16.71 -13.46 4.34
CA GLU A 117 17.95 -14.17 4.02
C GLU A 117 17.74 -15.68 3.85
N LYS A 118 16.67 -16.23 4.43
CA LYS A 118 16.35 -17.66 4.40
C LYS A 118 15.50 -18.04 3.19
N THR A 119 14.92 -17.07 2.49
CA THR A 119 14.11 -17.32 1.29
C THR A 119 14.97 -17.97 0.22
N PRO A 120 14.71 -19.23 -0.20
CA PRO A 120 15.60 -19.94 -1.10
C PRO A 120 15.47 -19.46 -2.55
N GLU A 121 16.52 -19.65 -3.36
CA GLU A 121 16.56 -19.20 -4.76
C GLU A 121 15.44 -19.78 -5.61
N HIS A 122 15.09 -21.07 -5.41
CA HIS A 122 14.01 -21.71 -6.17
C HIS A 122 12.63 -21.08 -5.91
N GLU A 123 12.42 -20.50 -4.71
CA GLU A 123 11.21 -19.77 -4.38
C GLU A 123 11.19 -18.40 -5.08
N LEU A 124 12.34 -17.69 -5.11
CA LEU A 124 12.48 -16.46 -5.90
C LEU A 124 12.22 -16.73 -7.39
N ASP A 125 12.73 -17.82 -7.94
CA ASP A 125 12.48 -18.21 -9.34
C ASP A 125 11.00 -18.54 -9.59
N SER A 126 10.34 -19.18 -8.63
CA SER A 126 8.89 -19.43 -8.70
C SER A 126 8.08 -18.13 -8.70
N MET A 127 8.43 -17.20 -7.81
CA MET A 127 7.82 -15.87 -7.74
C MET A 127 8.07 -15.06 -9.03
N ASP A 128 9.26 -15.14 -9.61
CA ASP A 128 9.58 -14.48 -10.89
C ASP A 128 8.68 -14.99 -12.02
N ARG A 129 8.55 -16.31 -12.16
CA ARG A 129 7.64 -16.93 -13.14
C ARG A 129 6.19 -16.55 -12.90
N ALA A 130 5.79 -16.35 -11.66
CA ALA A 130 4.45 -15.89 -11.29
C ALA A 130 4.21 -14.39 -11.59
N GLY A 131 5.26 -13.62 -11.90
CA GLY A 131 5.16 -12.21 -12.25
C GLY A 131 5.52 -11.23 -11.13
N VAL A 132 6.18 -11.68 -10.06
CA VAL A 132 6.83 -10.78 -9.10
C VAL A 132 7.96 -10.03 -9.79
N ARG A 133 8.11 -8.74 -9.50
CA ARG A 133 9.10 -7.86 -10.14
C ARG A 133 9.82 -6.95 -9.14
N GLY A 134 9.67 -7.21 -7.86
CA GLY A 134 10.37 -6.45 -6.83
C GLY A 134 10.22 -7.05 -5.45
N VAL A 135 11.00 -6.53 -4.52
CA VAL A 135 10.91 -6.84 -3.09
C VAL A 135 10.65 -5.59 -2.27
N ARG A 136 9.97 -5.74 -1.13
CA ARG A 136 9.64 -4.64 -0.22
C ARG A 136 10.36 -4.77 1.11
N LEU A 137 11.01 -3.67 1.51
CA LEU A 137 11.54 -3.48 2.85
C LEU A 137 10.56 -2.66 3.69
N ASN A 138 10.02 -3.26 4.74
CA ASN A 138 9.06 -2.64 5.65
C ASN A 138 9.77 -1.97 6.84
N LEU A 139 10.66 -0.98 6.61
CA LEU A 139 11.50 -0.40 7.67
C LEU A 139 10.65 0.33 8.72
N THR A 140 9.78 1.25 8.30
CA THR A 140 8.92 2.01 9.22
C THR A 140 7.98 1.09 10.01
N THR A 141 7.27 0.19 9.34
CA THR A 141 6.33 -0.73 10.01
C THR A 141 7.03 -1.69 10.97
N SER A 142 8.29 -2.06 10.68
CA SER A 142 9.11 -2.90 11.57
C SER A 142 9.84 -2.11 12.64
N GLY A 143 9.61 -0.80 12.78
CA GLY A 143 10.24 0.05 13.79
C GLY A 143 11.75 0.25 13.60
N ILE A 144 12.27 0.06 12.37
CA ILE A 144 13.70 0.19 12.09
C ILE A 144 14.02 1.66 11.82
N ALA A 145 14.62 2.31 12.82
CA ALA A 145 15.07 3.68 12.75
C ALA A 145 16.60 3.81 12.65
N ASP A 146 17.35 2.77 12.98
CA ASP A 146 18.82 2.78 12.91
C ASP A 146 19.29 2.86 11.46
N PRO A 147 20.05 3.91 11.08
CA PRO A 147 20.55 4.09 9.72
C PRO A 147 21.44 2.94 9.22
N LYS A 148 22.29 2.39 10.09
CA LYS A 148 23.16 1.27 9.72
C LYS A 148 22.33 0.04 9.33
N THR A 149 21.37 -0.33 10.15
CA THR A 149 20.45 -1.45 9.87
C THR A 149 19.68 -1.22 8.57
N GLY A 150 19.22 0.02 8.31
CA GLY A 150 18.55 0.38 7.07
C GLY A 150 19.45 0.19 5.84
N ARG A 151 20.69 0.65 5.91
CA ARG A 151 21.69 0.49 4.86
C ARG A 151 22.02 -0.99 4.59
N ASP A 152 22.28 -1.76 5.64
CA ASP A 152 22.61 -3.19 5.53
C ASP A 152 21.46 -3.96 4.87
N ARG A 153 20.21 -3.72 5.29
CA ARG A 153 19.01 -4.35 4.68
C ARG A 153 18.80 -3.96 3.24
N PHE A 154 19.03 -2.69 2.90
CA PHE A 154 18.94 -2.23 1.52
C PHE A 154 19.97 -2.92 0.64
N ALA A 155 21.24 -2.95 1.06
CA ALA A 155 22.32 -3.60 0.32
C ALA A 155 22.06 -5.10 0.11
N ALA A 156 21.64 -5.81 1.17
CA ALA A 156 21.29 -7.22 1.08
C ALA A 156 20.11 -7.47 0.12
N ALA A 157 19.09 -6.62 0.14
CA ALA A 157 17.95 -6.74 -0.79
C ALA A 157 18.40 -6.54 -2.25
N VAL A 158 19.23 -5.54 -2.52
CA VAL A 158 19.79 -5.30 -3.87
C VAL A 158 20.57 -6.52 -4.35
N GLU A 159 21.47 -7.05 -3.53
CA GLU A 159 22.26 -8.25 -3.86
C GLU A 159 21.37 -9.44 -4.21
N ARG A 160 20.30 -9.66 -3.44
CA ARG A 160 19.37 -10.77 -3.63
C ARG A 160 18.59 -10.69 -4.95
N VAL A 161 18.28 -9.48 -5.44
CA VAL A 161 17.32 -9.32 -6.54
C VAL A 161 17.94 -8.85 -7.85
N GLN A 162 19.18 -8.33 -7.85
CA GLN A 162 19.80 -7.72 -9.03
C GLN A 162 19.89 -8.65 -10.25
N ARG A 163 20.14 -9.96 -10.04
CA ARG A 163 20.21 -10.95 -11.13
C ARG A 163 18.88 -11.14 -11.86
N ARG A 164 17.75 -10.85 -11.19
CA ARG A 164 16.40 -10.92 -11.76
C ARG A 164 15.92 -9.59 -12.33
N GLY A 165 16.69 -8.53 -12.15
CA GLY A 165 16.29 -7.19 -12.52
C GLY A 165 15.08 -6.66 -11.72
N TRP A 166 14.81 -7.23 -10.55
CA TRP A 166 13.72 -6.77 -9.70
C TRP A 166 14.10 -5.47 -9.02
N HIS A 167 13.10 -4.62 -8.78
CA HIS A 167 13.29 -3.38 -8.03
C HIS A 167 13.27 -3.62 -6.50
N VAL A 168 13.89 -2.71 -5.76
CA VAL A 168 13.75 -2.64 -4.30
C VAL A 168 12.78 -1.52 -3.94
N GLN A 169 11.67 -1.89 -3.30
CA GLN A 169 10.65 -0.97 -2.80
C GLN A 169 10.81 -0.79 -1.29
N MET A 170 10.59 0.43 -0.80
CA MET A 170 10.81 0.75 0.62
C MET A 170 9.62 1.47 1.24
N ASN A 171 9.06 0.88 2.29
CA ASN A 171 8.23 1.58 3.26
C ASN A 171 9.14 2.16 4.34
N THR A 172 9.39 3.46 4.28
CA THR A 172 10.41 4.14 5.07
C THR A 172 10.00 5.59 5.39
N ASN A 173 10.93 6.41 5.84
CA ASN A 173 10.73 7.83 6.14
C ASN A 173 11.87 8.68 5.56
N PRO A 174 11.72 10.01 5.46
CA PRO A 174 12.73 10.87 4.85
C PRO A 174 14.10 10.81 5.52
N ALA A 175 14.19 10.64 6.83
CA ALA A 175 15.48 10.54 7.53
C ALA A 175 16.26 9.28 7.09
N MET A 176 15.56 8.16 6.93
CA MET A 176 16.18 6.93 6.42
C MET A 176 16.55 7.07 4.93
N ILE A 177 15.75 7.79 4.13
CA ILE A 177 16.08 8.08 2.72
C ILE A 177 17.40 8.85 2.65
N ALA A 178 17.57 9.90 3.47
CA ALA A 178 18.83 10.63 3.56
C ALA A 178 20.01 9.72 3.93
N ALA A 179 19.79 8.79 4.87
CA ALA A 179 20.81 7.86 5.33
C ALA A 179 21.26 6.83 4.28
N ILE A 180 20.41 6.49 3.31
CA ILE A 180 20.72 5.52 2.24
C ILE A 180 20.89 6.17 0.86
N LYS A 181 20.90 7.50 0.77
CA LYS A 181 20.89 8.25 -0.48
C LYS A 181 21.99 7.83 -1.46
N ASP A 182 23.21 7.67 -0.98
CA ASP A 182 24.35 7.22 -1.77
C ASP A 182 24.17 5.82 -2.35
N LEU A 183 23.62 4.89 -1.54
CA LEU A 183 23.31 3.53 -2.00
C LEU A 183 22.18 3.52 -3.03
N ALA A 184 21.13 4.32 -2.81
CA ALA A 184 20.03 4.45 -3.74
C ALA A 184 20.47 5.07 -5.07
N ALA A 185 21.34 6.10 -5.03
CA ALA A 185 21.89 6.78 -6.20
C ALA A 185 22.79 5.88 -7.05
N SER A 186 23.51 4.93 -6.43
CA SER A 186 24.41 3.99 -7.10
C SER A 186 23.79 2.60 -7.34
N SER A 187 22.53 2.37 -6.96
CA SER A 187 21.88 1.07 -7.05
C SER A 187 21.86 0.56 -8.50
N PRO A 188 22.26 -0.73 -8.73
CA PRO A 188 22.13 -1.36 -10.05
C PRO A 188 20.70 -1.76 -10.42
N VAL A 189 19.76 -1.67 -9.47
CA VAL A 189 18.33 -1.97 -9.66
C VAL A 189 17.48 -0.74 -9.36
N PRO A 190 16.26 -0.63 -9.96
CA PRO A 190 15.38 0.48 -9.65
C PRO A 190 15.02 0.52 -8.15
N VAL A 191 14.98 1.72 -7.58
CA VAL A 191 14.57 1.98 -6.20
C VAL A 191 13.23 2.67 -6.20
N VAL A 192 12.30 2.23 -5.35
CA VAL A 192 10.93 2.76 -5.26
C VAL A 192 10.63 3.12 -3.80
N PHE A 193 10.24 4.35 -3.54
CA PHE A 193 9.79 4.77 -2.21
C PHE A 193 8.26 4.82 -2.14
N ASP A 194 7.68 4.15 -1.14
CA ASP A 194 6.24 4.15 -0.89
C ASP A 194 5.77 5.48 -0.30
N HIS A 195 4.52 5.85 -0.56
CA HIS A 195 3.74 6.84 0.19
C HIS A 195 4.49 8.17 0.40
N PHE A 196 4.82 8.88 -0.68
CA PHE A 196 5.58 10.16 -0.64
C PHE A 196 6.96 10.02 0.02
N GLY A 197 7.54 8.81 0.05
CA GLY A 197 8.78 8.53 0.82
C GLY A 197 8.57 8.61 2.32
N GLY A 198 7.35 8.46 2.82
CA GLY A 198 7.00 8.62 4.22
C GLY A 198 7.00 10.09 4.70
N ALA A 199 7.05 11.06 3.79
CA ALA A 199 6.96 12.48 4.14
C ALA A 199 5.60 12.81 4.77
N ARG A 200 5.61 13.76 5.71
CA ARG A 200 4.44 14.21 6.46
C ARG A 200 4.00 15.60 6.00
N ALA A 201 2.69 15.81 5.95
CA ALA A 201 2.12 17.10 5.58
C ALA A 201 2.52 18.25 6.54
N ASP A 202 2.51 17.97 7.84
CA ASP A 202 2.89 18.92 8.88
C ASP A 202 4.38 19.34 8.83
N GLY A 203 5.25 18.52 8.23
CA GLY A 203 6.66 18.87 7.99
C GLY A 203 6.89 19.67 6.71
N GLY A 204 5.95 19.65 5.79
CA GLY A 204 6.05 20.32 4.49
C GLY A 204 7.27 19.89 3.66
N PRO A 205 7.59 20.61 2.56
CA PRO A 205 8.76 20.30 1.72
C PRO A 205 10.12 20.57 2.38
N SER A 206 10.15 21.30 3.48
CA SER A 206 11.38 21.64 4.22
C SER A 206 11.75 20.59 5.30
N GLN A 207 10.95 19.55 5.48
CA GLN A 207 11.24 18.52 6.47
C GLN A 207 12.58 17.81 6.17
N PRO A 208 13.36 17.43 7.21
CA PRO A 208 14.65 16.78 7.03
C PRO A 208 14.57 15.51 6.16
N GLY A 209 15.46 15.39 5.16
CA GLY A 209 15.53 14.24 4.26
C GLY A 209 14.57 14.28 3.06
N PHE A 210 13.57 15.19 3.03
CA PHE A 210 12.70 15.30 1.87
C PHE A 210 13.42 15.87 0.65
N ALA A 211 14.35 16.79 0.84
CA ALA A 211 15.21 17.31 -0.23
C ALA A 211 16.05 16.19 -0.88
N ASP A 212 16.50 15.20 -0.09
CA ASP A 212 17.25 14.05 -0.60
C ASP A 212 16.38 13.14 -1.48
N LEU A 213 15.12 12.91 -1.09
CA LEU A 213 14.14 12.22 -1.93
C LEU A 213 13.92 12.97 -3.25
N VAL A 214 13.69 14.30 -3.18
CA VAL A 214 13.48 15.14 -4.37
C VAL A 214 14.69 15.07 -5.32
N GLU A 215 15.90 15.06 -4.79
CA GLU A 215 17.12 14.93 -5.59
C GLU A 215 17.24 13.56 -6.27
N LEU A 216 16.95 12.46 -5.55
CA LEU A 216 16.92 11.11 -6.12
C LEU A 216 15.88 10.97 -7.25
N VAL A 217 14.71 11.59 -7.07
CA VAL A 217 13.66 11.63 -8.09
C VAL A 217 14.12 12.47 -9.28
N ARG A 218 14.64 13.68 -9.06
CA ARG A 218 15.10 14.61 -10.10
C ARG A 218 16.21 14.00 -10.96
N SER A 219 17.15 13.34 -10.33
CA SER A 219 18.26 12.67 -11.02
C SER A 219 17.87 11.36 -11.72
N GLY A 220 16.59 10.92 -11.59
CA GLY A 220 16.10 9.68 -12.18
C GLY A 220 16.57 8.41 -11.46
N ARG A 221 17.16 8.52 -10.27
CA ARG A 221 17.72 7.39 -9.50
C ARG A 221 16.69 6.65 -8.68
N ALA A 222 15.54 7.28 -8.38
CA ALA A 222 14.49 6.64 -7.65
C ALA A 222 13.12 7.00 -8.23
N TYR A 223 12.17 6.11 -8.02
CA TYR A 223 10.74 6.34 -8.17
C TYR A 223 10.11 6.65 -6.82
N VAL A 224 9.03 7.41 -6.81
CA VAL A 224 8.21 7.62 -5.62
C VAL A 224 6.74 7.37 -5.93
N LYS A 225 6.05 6.71 -5.00
CA LYS A 225 4.61 6.47 -5.10
C LYS A 225 3.83 7.59 -4.43
N LEU A 226 3.00 8.27 -5.20
CA LEU A 226 1.91 9.09 -4.68
C LEU A 226 0.73 8.16 -4.36
N SER A 227 0.76 7.57 -3.19
CA SER A 227 -0.22 6.60 -2.71
C SER A 227 -0.46 6.79 -1.21
N GLY A 228 -1.63 6.37 -0.71
CA GLY A 228 -1.92 6.45 0.70
C GLY A 228 -1.79 7.88 1.26
N ALA A 229 -2.37 8.89 0.61
CA ALA A 229 -2.29 10.29 1.03
C ALA A 229 -2.71 10.49 2.51
N TYR A 230 -3.66 9.67 2.98
CA TYR A 230 -4.09 9.66 4.39
C TYR A 230 -2.95 9.34 5.38
N ARG A 231 -1.88 8.67 4.94
CA ARG A 231 -0.69 8.37 5.77
C ARG A 231 0.15 9.61 6.03
N ALA A 232 0.16 10.55 5.09
CA ALA A 232 0.89 11.81 5.22
C ALA A 232 0.16 12.80 6.13
N LEU A 233 -1.15 12.64 6.35
CA LEU A 233 -1.99 13.54 7.12
C LEU A 233 -1.90 13.26 8.63
N SER A 234 -1.85 14.31 9.44
CA SER A 234 -2.13 14.28 10.89
C SER A 234 -3.55 14.77 11.18
N ALA A 235 -4.16 15.55 10.26
CA ALA A 235 -5.55 16.00 10.32
C ALA A 235 -6.09 16.22 8.91
N PRO A 236 -7.43 16.12 8.69
CA PRO A 236 -8.04 16.36 7.36
C PRO A 236 -7.76 17.74 6.78
N SER A 237 -7.58 18.76 7.64
CA SER A 237 -7.25 20.14 7.23
C SER A 237 -5.90 20.26 6.52
N GLN A 238 -5.03 19.27 6.61
CA GLN A 238 -3.70 19.25 5.96
C GLN A 238 -3.73 18.73 4.51
N ALA A 239 -4.89 18.46 3.93
CA ALA A 239 -4.98 18.00 2.54
C ALA A 239 -4.25 18.93 1.53
N PRO A 240 -4.29 20.29 1.65
CA PRO A 240 -3.50 21.17 0.79
C PRO A 240 -1.98 20.95 0.92
N ASP A 241 -1.49 20.61 2.11
CA ASP A 241 -0.06 20.39 2.36
C ASP A 241 0.43 19.09 1.69
N VAL A 242 -0.40 18.05 1.67
CA VAL A 242 -0.10 16.81 0.91
C VAL A 242 -0.04 17.11 -0.58
N LEU A 243 -0.93 17.97 -1.09
CA LEU A 243 -0.89 18.40 -2.48
C LEU A 243 0.43 19.13 -2.81
N LEU A 244 0.93 19.96 -1.91
CA LEU A 244 2.23 20.63 -2.09
C LEU A 244 3.39 19.63 -2.15
N LEU A 245 3.40 18.59 -1.31
CA LEU A 245 4.38 17.51 -1.40
C LEU A 245 4.30 16.79 -2.76
N ALA A 246 3.09 16.45 -3.23
CA ALA A 246 2.89 15.82 -4.52
C ALA A 246 3.39 16.70 -5.66
N GLN A 247 3.03 17.99 -5.70
CA GLN A 247 3.47 18.94 -6.71
C GLN A 247 4.99 19.09 -6.75
N THR A 248 5.64 19.13 -5.59
CA THR A 248 7.11 19.20 -5.48
C THR A 248 7.77 17.99 -6.12
N LEU A 249 7.26 16.78 -5.85
CA LEU A 249 7.80 15.54 -6.40
C LEU A 249 7.54 15.43 -7.92
N ILE A 250 6.33 15.78 -8.39
CA ILE A 250 5.99 15.79 -9.82
C ILE A 250 6.87 16.80 -10.58
N ALA A 251 7.06 17.99 -10.03
CA ALA A 251 7.90 19.02 -10.64
C ALA A 251 9.40 18.62 -10.70
N ALA A 252 9.84 17.73 -9.79
CA ALA A 252 11.20 17.23 -9.81
C ALA A 252 11.46 16.32 -11.03
N ASN A 253 10.56 15.35 -11.29
CA ASN A 253 10.64 14.47 -12.47
C ASN A 253 9.34 13.66 -12.61
N PRO A 254 8.42 14.02 -13.51
CA PRO A 254 7.14 13.32 -13.67
C PRO A 254 7.30 11.86 -14.11
N ASP A 255 8.39 11.51 -14.80
CA ASP A 255 8.66 10.14 -15.26
C ASP A 255 9.11 9.20 -14.12
N ARG A 256 9.29 9.72 -12.93
CA ARG A 256 9.65 8.98 -11.72
C ARG A 256 8.53 8.93 -10.68
N ILE A 257 7.34 9.35 -11.07
CA ILE A 257 6.16 9.34 -10.21
C ILE A 257 5.29 8.13 -10.55
N LEU A 258 4.92 7.39 -9.52
CA LEU A 258 3.97 6.28 -9.60
C LEU A 258 2.72 6.64 -8.80
N TRP A 259 1.56 6.27 -9.31
CA TRP A 259 0.30 6.43 -8.58
C TRP A 259 -0.18 5.09 -8.04
N GLY A 260 -0.88 5.11 -6.89
CA GLY A 260 -1.53 3.94 -6.33
C GLY A 260 -2.59 4.29 -5.30
N THR A 261 -3.62 3.46 -5.21
CA THR A 261 -4.72 3.66 -4.24
C THR A 261 -4.30 3.39 -2.80
N ASP A 262 -3.34 2.50 -2.59
CA ASP A 262 -3.08 1.86 -1.29
C ASP A 262 -4.30 1.06 -0.79
N TRP A 263 -5.13 0.57 -1.72
CA TRP A 263 -6.29 -0.27 -1.38
C TRP A 263 -5.84 -1.54 -0.62
N PRO A 264 -6.55 -1.96 0.41
CA PRO A 264 -7.81 -1.45 0.98
C PRO A 264 -7.62 -0.38 2.07
N HIS A 265 -6.62 0.47 1.98
CA HIS A 265 -6.28 1.55 2.90
C HIS A 265 -5.97 1.04 4.32
N PRO A 266 -5.02 0.09 4.47
CA PRO A 266 -4.71 -0.48 5.76
C PRO A 266 -4.25 0.61 6.73
N ASP A 267 -4.67 0.48 7.99
CA ASP A 267 -4.35 1.44 9.02
C ASP A 267 -4.96 2.85 8.80
N SER A 268 -6.05 2.95 8.03
CA SER A 268 -6.81 4.18 7.76
C SER A 268 -7.96 4.40 8.75
N ALA A 269 -7.80 4.06 10.03
CA ALA A 269 -8.87 4.24 11.01
C ALA A 269 -9.43 5.67 11.00
N PRO A 270 -10.75 5.88 11.16
CA PRO A 270 -11.36 7.20 11.09
C PRO A 270 -10.85 8.14 12.19
N TRP A 271 -10.76 9.42 11.87
CA TRP A 271 -10.44 10.52 12.78
C TRP A 271 -11.67 10.93 13.61
N PRO A 272 -11.56 11.35 14.90
CA PRO A 272 -10.52 11.07 15.88
C PRO A 272 -10.83 9.77 16.63
N GLY A 273 -9.85 9.10 17.09
CA GLY A 273 -9.99 7.83 17.84
C GLY A 273 -9.54 6.61 17.07
N ARG A 274 -8.57 6.80 16.18
CA ARG A 274 -7.89 5.72 15.47
C ARG A 274 -7.49 4.62 16.46
N LYS A 275 -8.17 3.47 16.38
CA LYS A 275 -7.72 2.26 17.05
C LYS A 275 -6.80 1.52 16.08
N PRO A 276 -5.71 0.96 16.58
CA PRO A 276 -4.77 0.20 15.77
C PRO A 276 -5.40 -1.03 15.13
#